data_4a74c162129f6314b88d84af55620c3f
#
_entry.id   4a74c162129f6314b88d84af55620c3f
#
_cell.length_a   1.000
_cell.length_b   1.000
_cell.length_c   1.000
_cell.angle_alpha   90.00
_cell.angle_beta   90.00
_cell.angle_gamma   90.00
#
_symmetry.space_group_name_H-M   'P 1'
#
loop_
_entity.id
_entity.type
_entity.pdbx_description
1 polymer ?
#
loop_
_entity_poly.entity_id
_entity_poly.type
_entity_poly.pdbx_seq_one_letter_code
_entity_poly.pdbx_strand_id
1 'polypeptide(L)'
;MIAIVDYGMGNLRSVQKGFEKIGSEAVITGDPLVVLRAAKVVLPGVGAFRDCMRNLEQGGFVEPILKVIAEGRPFLGICVGMQLLFTDSVEFGLYGGLNVIPGHVLRFPDGMTTAGEQLKVPQMGWNQLSFKRRPPLFEGIDDGSNVYFVHSYYAQPDDGGVIAATTDYGFEFCAAVWKDNIVATQFHPEKSQDVGLRILKNFAGM
;
A
#
# COMPACT_ATOMS: atom_id res chain seq x y z
N MET A 1 -13.85 4.08 -14.10
CA MET A 1 -12.94 2.93 -14.29
C MET A 1 -11.82 3.02 -13.27
N ILE A 2 -11.51 1.89 -12.60
CA ILE A 2 -10.35 1.73 -11.72
C ILE A 2 -9.22 1.10 -12.56
N ALA A 3 -8.03 1.72 -12.60
CA ALA A 3 -6.86 1.14 -13.23
C ALA A 3 -5.94 0.51 -12.16
N ILE A 4 -5.57 -0.75 -12.38
CA ILE A 4 -4.54 -1.46 -11.62
C ILE A 4 -3.27 -1.42 -12.45
N VAL A 5 -2.23 -0.77 -11.94
CA VAL A 5 -0.97 -0.56 -12.67
C VAL A 5 -0.22 -1.87 -12.81
N ASP A 6 0.04 -2.29 -14.05
CA ASP A 6 0.89 -3.43 -14.38
C ASP A 6 2.26 -2.95 -14.87
N TYR A 7 3.21 -2.92 -13.98
CA TYR A 7 4.61 -2.61 -14.27
C TYR A 7 5.53 -3.85 -14.10
N GLY A 8 4.93 -5.04 -14.23
CA GLY A 8 5.62 -6.32 -14.09
C GLY A 8 5.82 -6.80 -12.65
N MET A 9 5.28 -6.08 -11.67
CA MET A 9 5.40 -6.41 -10.24
C MET A 9 4.05 -6.29 -9.56
N GLY A 10 3.67 -7.27 -8.76
CA GLY A 10 2.41 -7.23 -8.01
C GLY A 10 1.52 -8.46 -8.20
N ASN A 11 0.66 -8.69 -7.22
CA ASN A 11 -0.37 -9.74 -7.31
C ASN A 11 -1.64 -9.20 -7.98
N LEU A 12 -1.50 -8.74 -9.23
CA LEU A 12 -2.50 -7.97 -9.98
C LEU A 12 -3.85 -8.69 -10.06
N ARG A 13 -3.81 -10.00 -10.36
CA ARG A 13 -5.03 -10.82 -10.50
C ARG A 13 -5.81 -10.95 -9.20
N SER A 14 -5.13 -11.06 -8.06
CA SER A 14 -5.82 -11.13 -6.77
C SER A 14 -6.49 -9.79 -6.43
N VAL A 15 -5.84 -8.67 -6.72
CA VAL A 15 -6.43 -7.33 -6.56
C VAL A 15 -7.63 -7.16 -7.48
N GLN A 16 -7.52 -7.52 -8.76
CA GLN A 16 -8.62 -7.47 -9.72
C GLN A 16 -9.81 -8.32 -9.26
N LYS A 17 -9.57 -9.58 -8.85
CA LYS A 17 -10.61 -10.46 -8.32
C LYS A 17 -11.28 -9.91 -7.06
N GLY A 18 -10.53 -9.19 -6.21
CA GLY A 18 -11.09 -8.49 -5.07
C GLY A 18 -12.14 -7.46 -5.49
N PHE A 19 -11.84 -6.65 -6.53
CA PHE A 19 -12.80 -5.70 -7.10
C PHE A 19 -13.96 -6.39 -7.80
N GLU A 20 -13.72 -7.43 -8.59
CA GLU A 20 -14.79 -8.23 -9.24
C GLU A 20 -15.77 -8.80 -8.20
N LYS A 21 -15.25 -9.31 -7.07
CA LYS A 21 -16.08 -9.92 -6.01
C LYS A 21 -17.03 -8.92 -5.34
N ILE A 22 -16.68 -7.64 -5.33
CA ILE A 22 -17.55 -6.56 -4.82
C ILE A 22 -18.39 -5.89 -5.90
N GLY A 23 -18.39 -6.44 -7.14
CA GLY A 23 -19.16 -5.92 -8.27
C GLY A 23 -18.58 -4.64 -8.89
N SER A 24 -17.29 -4.35 -8.70
CA SER A 24 -16.63 -3.19 -9.28
C SER A 24 -15.69 -3.60 -10.42
N GLU A 25 -15.79 -2.88 -11.54
CA GLU A 25 -14.89 -3.09 -12.67
C GLU A 25 -13.52 -2.45 -12.41
N ALA A 26 -12.46 -3.28 -12.48
CA ALA A 26 -11.07 -2.84 -12.42
C ALA A 26 -10.26 -3.47 -13.55
N VAL A 27 -9.48 -2.64 -14.24
CA VAL A 27 -8.71 -3.04 -15.41
C VAL A 27 -7.22 -3.07 -15.05
N ILE A 28 -6.58 -4.24 -15.26
CA ILE A 28 -5.12 -4.35 -15.21
C ILE A 28 -4.58 -3.76 -16.52
N THR A 29 -3.64 -2.83 -16.42
CA THR A 29 -3.09 -2.15 -17.58
C THR A 29 -1.58 -1.90 -17.47
N GLY A 30 -0.86 -2.27 -18.55
CA GLY A 30 0.54 -1.92 -18.80
C GLY A 30 0.68 -0.64 -19.64
N ASP A 31 -0.42 0.07 -19.94
CA ASP A 31 -0.40 1.32 -20.71
C ASP A 31 -0.50 2.54 -19.78
N PRO A 32 0.56 3.37 -19.67
CA PRO A 32 0.55 4.60 -18.88
C PRO A 32 -0.56 5.58 -19.26
N LEU A 33 -1.01 5.59 -20.51
CA LEU A 33 -2.10 6.46 -20.97
C LEU A 33 -3.45 6.03 -20.43
N VAL A 34 -3.65 4.73 -20.20
CA VAL A 34 -4.87 4.21 -19.55
C VAL A 34 -4.87 4.62 -18.08
N VAL A 35 -3.72 4.52 -17.38
CA VAL A 35 -3.56 5.00 -16.00
C VAL A 35 -3.88 6.50 -15.92
N LEU A 36 -3.35 7.29 -16.85
CA LEU A 36 -3.57 8.73 -16.91
C LEU A 36 -5.05 9.12 -17.10
N ARG A 37 -5.86 8.27 -17.71
CA ARG A 37 -7.30 8.51 -17.97
C ARG A 37 -8.22 7.88 -16.92
N ALA A 38 -7.67 7.06 -16.02
CA ALA A 38 -8.46 6.35 -15.02
C ALA A 38 -9.07 7.32 -14.00
N ALA A 39 -10.28 7.05 -13.55
CA ALA A 39 -10.92 7.81 -12.47
C ALA A 39 -10.27 7.53 -11.11
N LYS A 40 -9.75 6.32 -10.92
CA LYS A 40 -9.07 5.86 -9.70
C LYS A 40 -7.91 4.96 -10.08
N VAL A 41 -6.83 4.97 -9.31
CA VAL A 41 -5.62 4.19 -9.60
C VAL A 41 -5.24 3.36 -8.39
N VAL A 42 -4.90 2.10 -8.65
CA VAL A 42 -4.33 1.18 -7.67
C VAL A 42 -2.91 0.83 -8.10
N LEU A 43 -1.97 1.05 -7.21
CA LEU A 43 -0.57 0.67 -7.38
C LEU A 43 -0.24 -0.48 -6.42
N PRO A 44 -0.38 -1.74 -6.84
CA PRO A 44 0.11 -2.86 -6.06
C PRO A 44 1.62 -3.00 -6.23
N GLY A 45 2.28 -3.67 -5.30
CA GLY A 45 3.69 -3.99 -5.43
C GLY A 45 4.06 -5.20 -4.59
N VAL A 46 4.94 -6.04 -5.13
CA VAL A 46 5.59 -7.15 -4.41
C VAL A 46 7.03 -7.26 -4.86
N GLY A 47 7.89 -7.84 -4.01
CA GLY A 47 9.32 -7.96 -4.30
C GLY A 47 10.11 -6.78 -3.74
N ALA A 48 11.29 -6.51 -4.29
CA ALA A 48 12.19 -5.49 -3.78
C ALA A 48 11.81 -4.08 -4.25
N PHE A 49 11.90 -3.10 -3.33
CA PHE A 49 11.63 -1.69 -3.58
C PHE A 49 12.36 -1.15 -4.82
N ARG A 50 13.68 -1.40 -4.89
CA ARG A 50 14.53 -0.99 -6.02
C ARG A 50 14.00 -1.48 -7.37
N ASP A 51 13.62 -2.76 -7.43
CA ASP A 51 13.18 -3.37 -8.68
C ASP A 51 11.80 -2.83 -9.08
N CYS A 52 10.93 -2.58 -8.11
CA CYS A 52 9.64 -1.92 -8.32
C CYS A 52 9.82 -0.50 -8.89
N MET A 53 10.68 0.34 -8.29
CA MET A 53 10.95 1.69 -8.80
C MET A 53 11.52 1.66 -10.21
N ARG A 54 12.53 0.82 -10.45
CA ARG A 54 13.12 0.67 -11.78
C ARG A 54 12.08 0.30 -12.84
N ASN A 55 11.20 -0.64 -12.53
CA ASN A 55 10.15 -1.07 -13.46
C ASN A 55 9.11 0.03 -13.71
N LEU A 56 8.73 0.81 -12.68
CA LEU A 56 7.86 1.99 -12.87
C LEU A 56 8.50 3.03 -13.79
N GLU A 57 9.78 3.33 -13.61
CA GLU A 57 10.53 4.27 -14.43
C GLU A 57 10.62 3.79 -15.88
N GLN A 58 11.05 2.53 -16.07
CA GLN A 58 11.20 1.93 -17.41
C GLN A 58 9.87 1.80 -18.15
N GLY A 59 8.79 1.54 -17.40
CA GLY A 59 7.43 1.46 -17.95
C GLY A 59 6.79 2.83 -18.23
N GLY A 60 7.44 3.94 -17.83
CA GLY A 60 6.91 5.29 -18.03
C GLY A 60 5.70 5.61 -17.14
N PHE A 61 5.56 4.94 -15.97
CA PHE A 61 4.43 5.12 -15.08
C PHE A 61 4.59 6.26 -14.06
N VAL A 62 5.81 6.72 -13.80
CA VAL A 62 6.08 7.72 -12.74
C VAL A 62 5.29 9.00 -12.99
N GLU A 63 5.42 9.61 -14.16
CA GLU A 63 4.72 10.86 -14.49
C GLU A 63 3.19 10.71 -14.47
N PRO A 64 2.58 9.68 -15.11
CA PRO A 64 1.15 9.42 -15.00
C PRO A 64 0.64 9.25 -13.57
N ILE A 65 1.37 8.53 -12.72
CA ILE A 65 0.99 8.34 -11.30
C ILE A 65 1.03 9.68 -10.56
N LEU A 66 2.11 10.45 -10.68
CA LEU A 66 2.24 11.75 -10.03
C LEU A 66 1.17 12.73 -10.50
N LYS A 67 0.81 12.70 -11.78
CA LYS A 67 -0.26 13.55 -12.33
C LYS A 67 -1.63 13.15 -11.80
N VAL A 68 -1.96 11.87 -11.74
CA VAL A 68 -3.21 11.36 -11.12
C VAL A 68 -3.35 11.83 -9.69
N ILE A 69 -2.27 11.73 -8.91
CA ILE A 69 -2.21 12.18 -7.52
C ILE A 69 -2.41 13.68 -7.43
N ALA A 70 -1.69 14.46 -8.24
CA ALA A 70 -1.79 15.93 -8.24
C ALA A 70 -3.17 16.45 -8.67
N GLU A 71 -3.88 15.71 -9.51
CA GLU A 71 -5.26 16.01 -9.93
C GLU A 71 -6.32 15.65 -8.87
N GLY A 72 -5.92 15.14 -7.71
CA GLY A 72 -6.83 14.79 -6.61
C GLY A 72 -7.64 13.52 -6.85
N ARG A 73 -7.26 12.67 -7.83
CA ARG A 73 -7.98 11.43 -8.09
C ARG A 73 -7.64 10.37 -7.04
N PRO A 74 -8.60 9.54 -6.59
CA PRO A 74 -8.35 8.53 -5.59
C PRO A 74 -7.22 7.57 -5.99
N PHE A 75 -6.25 7.42 -5.10
CA PHE A 75 -5.06 6.59 -5.30
C PHE A 75 -4.90 5.61 -4.13
N LEU A 76 -4.74 4.31 -4.45
CA LEU A 76 -4.51 3.26 -3.48
C LEU A 76 -3.15 2.58 -3.72
N GLY A 77 -2.20 2.75 -2.79
CA GLY A 77 -0.97 1.97 -2.73
C GLY A 77 -1.15 0.69 -1.91
N ILE A 78 -0.66 -0.47 -2.38
CA ILE A 78 -0.75 -1.74 -1.65
C ILE A 78 0.65 -2.33 -1.47
N CYS A 79 1.03 -2.60 -0.22
CA CYS A 79 2.29 -3.22 0.19
C CYS A 79 3.51 -2.42 -0.32
N VAL A 80 4.34 -2.95 -1.21
CA VAL A 80 5.43 -2.17 -1.82
C VAL A 80 4.89 -0.94 -2.55
N GLY A 81 3.68 -1.00 -3.13
CA GLY A 81 3.04 0.18 -3.73
C GLY A 81 2.77 1.32 -2.74
N MET A 82 2.58 1.04 -1.44
CA MET A 82 2.60 2.06 -0.38
C MET A 82 4.02 2.58 -0.16
N GLN A 83 5.00 1.69 -0.06
CA GLN A 83 6.39 2.06 0.21
C GLN A 83 6.97 2.98 -0.87
N LEU A 84 6.63 2.74 -2.14
CA LEU A 84 7.09 3.55 -3.27
C LEU A 84 6.65 5.03 -3.20
N LEU A 85 5.63 5.37 -2.41
CA LEU A 85 5.20 6.77 -2.21
C LEU A 85 6.16 7.58 -1.36
N PHE A 86 7.06 6.94 -0.59
CA PHE A 86 7.99 7.58 0.33
C PHE A 86 9.22 8.14 -0.37
N THR A 87 10.03 8.89 0.40
CA THR A 87 11.24 9.54 -0.11
C THR A 87 12.26 8.52 -0.58
N ASP A 88 12.53 7.50 0.24
CA ASP A 88 13.52 6.47 -0.05
C ASP A 88 13.30 5.16 0.72
N SER A 89 14.11 4.17 0.37
CA SER A 89 14.20 2.87 1.06
C SER A 89 15.64 2.45 1.23
N VAL A 90 15.95 1.82 2.37
CA VAL A 90 17.27 1.24 2.67
C VAL A 90 17.39 -0.22 2.19
N GLU A 91 16.40 -0.76 1.47
CA GLU A 91 16.41 -2.13 0.98
C GLU A 91 17.50 -2.35 -0.06
N PHE A 92 18.52 -3.17 0.28
CA PHE A 92 19.71 -3.47 -0.53
C PHE A 92 20.54 -2.25 -0.93
N GLY A 93 20.43 -1.15 -0.22
CA GLY A 93 21.07 0.15 -0.48
C GLY A 93 20.08 1.29 -0.36
N LEU A 94 20.50 2.52 -0.56
CA LEU A 94 19.61 3.68 -0.53
C LEU A 94 19.06 3.93 -1.93
N TYR A 95 17.74 3.79 -2.09
CA TYR A 95 17.03 4.00 -3.36
C TYR A 95 15.88 4.98 -3.18
N GLY A 96 15.82 5.99 -4.07
CA GLY A 96 14.73 6.97 -4.07
C GLY A 96 13.40 6.37 -4.49
N GLY A 97 12.31 6.87 -3.86
CA GLY A 97 10.93 6.58 -4.23
C GLY A 97 10.27 7.75 -4.97
N LEU A 98 8.94 7.75 -5.02
CA LEU A 98 8.16 8.81 -5.67
C LEU A 98 8.14 10.13 -4.88
N ASN A 99 8.59 10.11 -3.63
CA ASN A 99 8.67 11.28 -2.73
C ASN A 99 7.36 12.09 -2.63
N VAL A 100 6.24 11.39 -2.62
CA VAL A 100 4.89 11.98 -2.43
C VAL A 100 4.58 12.18 -0.95
N ILE A 101 5.09 11.27 -0.12
CA ILE A 101 4.98 11.31 1.34
C ILE A 101 6.41 11.35 1.89
N PRO A 102 6.85 12.45 2.53
CA PRO A 102 8.15 12.51 3.19
C PRO A 102 8.31 11.41 4.24
N GLY A 103 9.46 10.73 4.25
CA GLY A 103 9.76 9.64 5.16
C GLY A 103 10.54 8.52 4.49
N HIS A 104 10.84 7.49 5.25
CA HIS A 104 11.76 6.43 4.88
C HIS A 104 11.12 5.04 4.96
N VAL A 105 11.61 4.11 4.15
CA VAL A 105 11.26 2.69 4.26
C VAL A 105 12.43 1.95 4.87
N LEU A 106 12.21 1.41 6.09
CA LEU A 106 13.23 0.81 6.94
C LEU A 106 13.00 -0.69 7.09
N ARG A 107 14.08 -1.44 7.36
CA ARG A 107 13.99 -2.87 7.68
C ARG A 107 13.57 -3.08 9.13
N PHE A 108 12.75 -4.10 9.39
CA PHE A 108 12.50 -4.54 10.76
C PHE A 108 13.81 -4.90 11.45
N PRO A 109 14.02 -4.45 12.71
CA PRO A 109 15.19 -4.84 13.50
C PRO A 109 15.30 -6.35 13.68
N ASP A 110 16.52 -6.86 13.72
CA ASP A 110 16.76 -8.25 14.08
C ASP A 110 16.56 -8.44 15.60
N GLY A 111 16.11 -9.61 16.00
CA GLY A 111 15.97 -9.95 17.43
C GLY A 111 14.76 -9.35 18.13
N MET A 112 13.79 -8.81 17.41
CA MET A 112 12.51 -8.38 18.00
C MET A 112 11.82 -9.53 18.73
N THR A 113 11.17 -9.22 19.83
CA THR A 113 10.42 -10.20 20.64
C THR A 113 9.04 -9.68 20.99
N THR A 114 8.08 -10.58 21.14
CA THR A 114 6.77 -10.30 21.73
C THR A 114 6.42 -11.40 22.73
N ALA A 115 5.95 -11.04 23.92
CA ALA A 115 5.62 -11.99 24.99
C ALA A 115 6.73 -13.04 25.28
N GLY A 116 8.00 -12.68 25.05
CA GLY A 116 9.16 -13.58 25.28
C GLY A 116 9.49 -14.49 24.10
N GLU A 117 8.74 -14.45 23.00
CA GLU A 117 9.01 -15.20 21.77
C GLU A 117 9.67 -14.31 20.73
N GLN A 118 10.68 -14.87 20.02
CA GLN A 118 11.37 -14.15 18.95
C GLN A 118 10.47 -14.03 17.71
N LEU A 119 10.30 -12.79 17.23
CA LEU A 119 9.59 -12.50 16.00
C LEU A 119 10.45 -12.76 14.78
N LYS A 120 9.83 -13.28 13.72
CA LYS A 120 10.49 -13.58 12.45
C LYS A 120 10.40 -12.39 11.51
N VAL A 121 11.44 -12.20 10.69
CA VAL A 121 11.42 -11.29 9.54
C VAL A 121 11.55 -12.14 8.28
N PRO A 122 10.60 -12.06 7.33
CA PRO A 122 9.47 -11.13 7.25
C PRO A 122 8.36 -11.38 8.29
N GLN A 123 7.63 -10.31 8.68
CA GLN A 123 6.30 -10.46 9.24
C GLN A 123 5.42 -11.11 8.18
N MET A 124 4.86 -12.27 8.51
CA MET A 124 3.97 -13.00 7.60
C MET A 124 2.79 -13.56 8.40
N GLY A 125 1.60 -13.11 8.08
CA GLY A 125 0.38 -13.56 8.75
C GLY A 125 -0.60 -12.45 9.05
N TRP A 126 -1.57 -12.80 9.90
CA TRP A 126 -2.65 -11.90 10.32
C TRP A 126 -2.21 -11.05 11.50
N ASN A 127 -2.56 -9.78 11.48
CA ASN A 127 -2.33 -8.88 12.60
C ASN A 127 -3.43 -7.80 12.65
N GLN A 128 -3.57 -7.15 13.79
CA GLN A 128 -4.65 -6.22 14.08
C GLN A 128 -4.29 -4.79 13.74
N LEU A 129 -5.27 -4.03 13.24
CA LEU A 129 -5.15 -2.61 12.99
C LEU A 129 -5.54 -1.80 14.22
N SER A 130 -4.77 -0.77 14.54
CA SER A 130 -5.11 0.30 15.48
C SER A 130 -5.26 1.61 14.71
N PHE A 131 -6.47 2.16 14.64
CA PHE A 131 -6.72 3.37 13.87
C PHE A 131 -6.26 4.62 14.61
N LYS A 132 -5.47 5.46 13.93
CA LYS A 132 -5.11 6.81 14.37
C LYS A 132 -6.02 7.86 13.73
N ARG A 133 -6.44 7.59 12.49
CA ARG A 133 -7.37 8.41 11.71
C ARG A 133 -8.28 7.47 10.90
N ARG A 134 -9.48 7.91 10.57
CA ARG A 134 -10.43 7.10 9.81
C ARG A 134 -10.75 7.75 8.45
N PRO A 135 -9.91 7.53 7.43
CA PRO A 135 -10.27 7.93 6.07
C PRO A 135 -11.52 7.17 5.58
N PRO A 136 -12.19 7.65 4.54
CA PRO A 136 -13.33 6.95 3.93
C PRO A 136 -13.03 5.50 3.57
N LEU A 137 -11.76 5.18 3.24
CA LEU A 137 -11.31 3.80 2.98
C LEU A 137 -11.62 2.82 4.11
N PHE A 138 -11.60 3.27 5.36
CA PHE A 138 -11.82 2.42 6.55
C PHE A 138 -13.21 2.56 7.16
N GLU A 139 -14.17 3.11 6.41
CA GLU A 139 -15.55 3.19 6.87
C GLU A 139 -16.15 1.79 7.10
N GLY A 140 -16.76 1.60 8.28
CA GLY A 140 -17.37 0.33 8.68
C GLY A 140 -16.37 -0.79 8.99
N ILE A 141 -15.11 -0.44 9.30
CA ILE A 141 -14.07 -1.37 9.78
C ILE A 141 -13.77 -1.04 11.24
N ASP A 142 -13.87 -2.04 12.10
CA ASP A 142 -13.65 -1.88 13.53
C ASP A 142 -12.16 -1.83 13.87
N ASP A 143 -11.83 -1.12 14.93
CA ASP A 143 -10.52 -1.17 15.56
C ASP A 143 -10.21 -2.61 16.02
N GLY A 144 -8.97 -3.05 15.88
CA GLY A 144 -8.61 -4.44 16.15
C GLY A 144 -8.97 -5.42 15.02
N SER A 145 -9.48 -4.95 13.87
CA SER A 145 -9.72 -5.81 12.70
C SER A 145 -8.43 -6.47 12.21
N ASN A 146 -8.52 -7.78 11.89
CA ASN A 146 -7.39 -8.55 11.39
C ASN A 146 -7.21 -8.36 9.88
N VAL A 147 -5.97 -8.11 9.46
CA VAL A 147 -5.56 -8.01 8.05
C VAL A 147 -4.27 -8.79 7.81
N TYR A 148 -3.99 -9.14 6.56
CA TYR A 148 -2.86 -10.00 6.19
C TYR A 148 -1.63 -9.19 5.78
N PHE A 149 -0.51 -9.45 6.46
CA PHE A 149 0.80 -8.85 6.20
C PHE A 149 1.79 -9.87 5.63
N VAL A 150 2.69 -9.42 4.76
CA VAL A 150 3.88 -10.15 4.32
C VAL A 150 4.93 -9.15 3.86
N HIS A 151 5.84 -8.74 4.76
CA HIS A 151 6.87 -7.75 4.47
C HIS A 151 8.04 -7.80 5.47
N SER A 152 9.22 -7.38 5.01
CA SER A 152 10.43 -7.24 5.82
C SER A 152 10.79 -5.78 6.12
N TYR A 153 10.17 -4.85 5.39
CA TYR A 153 10.40 -3.40 5.48
C TYR A 153 9.08 -2.70 5.79
N TYR A 154 9.14 -1.61 6.52
CA TYR A 154 7.99 -0.80 6.91
C TYR A 154 8.24 0.68 6.64
N ALA A 155 7.19 1.43 6.39
CA ALA A 155 7.27 2.86 6.19
C ALA A 155 7.32 3.62 7.53
N GLN A 156 8.19 4.62 7.60
CA GLN A 156 8.29 5.58 8.69
C GLN A 156 8.08 6.99 8.13
N PRO A 157 6.85 7.51 8.16
CA PRO A 157 6.58 8.90 7.76
C PRO A 157 7.29 9.90 8.66
N ASP A 158 7.80 11.01 8.10
CA ASP A 158 8.35 12.13 8.88
C ASP A 158 7.24 12.88 9.63
N ASP A 159 6.05 12.98 9.03
CA ASP A 159 4.85 13.52 9.66
C ASP A 159 3.93 12.37 10.12
N GLY A 160 3.83 12.18 11.44
CA GLY A 160 2.90 11.21 12.03
C GLY A 160 1.42 11.52 11.73
N GLY A 161 1.09 12.76 11.35
CA GLY A 161 -0.26 13.17 10.98
C GLY A 161 -0.81 12.47 9.73
N VAL A 162 0.04 11.86 8.90
CA VAL A 162 -0.40 11.07 7.74
C VAL A 162 -0.73 9.62 8.09
N ILE A 163 -0.38 9.13 9.29
CA ILE A 163 -0.64 7.75 9.71
C ILE A 163 -2.15 7.55 9.94
N ALA A 164 -2.75 6.68 9.15
CA ALA A 164 -4.16 6.31 9.30
C ALA A 164 -4.35 5.13 10.27
N ALA A 165 -3.47 4.14 10.20
CA ALA A 165 -3.50 2.99 11.10
C ALA A 165 -2.09 2.49 11.38
N THR A 166 -1.92 1.88 12.54
CA THR A 166 -0.70 1.20 12.98
C THR A 166 -1.00 -0.27 13.28
N THR A 167 0.05 -1.03 13.46
CA THR A 167 0.03 -2.44 13.89
C THR A 167 1.23 -2.67 14.78
N ASP A 168 1.07 -3.51 15.83
CA ASP A 168 2.18 -3.93 16.68
C ASP A 168 2.84 -5.21 16.13
N TYR A 169 4.15 -5.18 15.98
CA TYR A 169 4.98 -6.34 15.68
C TYR A 169 6.31 -6.21 16.41
N GLY A 170 6.26 -6.34 17.75
CA GLY A 170 7.37 -6.05 18.64
C GLY A 170 7.59 -4.56 18.91
N PHE A 171 7.05 -3.72 18.07
CA PHE A 171 6.84 -2.28 18.23
C PHE A 171 5.72 -1.83 17.30
N GLU A 172 5.14 -0.67 17.59
CA GLU A 172 4.08 -0.09 16.76
C GLU A 172 4.69 0.53 15.50
N PHE A 173 4.24 0.08 14.31
CA PHE A 173 4.67 0.62 13.01
C PHE A 173 3.48 1.09 12.16
N CYS A 174 3.76 1.89 11.13
CA CYS A 174 2.76 2.42 10.20
C CYS A 174 2.22 1.31 9.29
N ALA A 175 0.96 0.94 9.48
CA ALA A 175 0.25 -0.07 8.68
C ALA A 175 -0.54 0.54 7.52
N ALA A 176 -0.94 1.81 7.62
CA ALA A 176 -1.62 2.55 6.57
C ALA A 176 -1.40 4.05 6.71
N VAL A 177 -1.36 4.74 5.57
CA VAL A 177 -1.27 6.20 5.49
C VAL A 177 -2.48 6.79 4.78
N TRP A 178 -2.79 8.03 5.12
CA TRP A 178 -3.79 8.87 4.44
C TRP A 178 -3.28 10.30 4.30
N LYS A 179 -3.13 10.74 3.06
CA LYS A 179 -2.80 12.11 2.69
C LYS A 179 -3.66 12.55 1.51
N ASP A 180 -4.55 13.50 1.72
CA ASP A 180 -5.47 14.02 0.72
C ASP A 180 -6.27 12.90 0.01
N ASN A 181 -6.05 12.72 -1.30
CA ASN A 181 -6.66 11.67 -2.14
C ASN A 181 -5.90 10.34 -2.13
N ILE A 182 -4.79 10.25 -1.41
CA ILE A 182 -3.95 9.05 -1.33
C ILE A 182 -4.32 8.28 -0.06
N VAL A 183 -4.64 7.02 -0.22
CA VAL A 183 -4.63 6.06 0.88
C VAL A 183 -3.71 4.90 0.48
N ALA A 184 -2.90 4.42 1.41
CA ALA A 184 -2.05 3.27 1.12
C ALA A 184 -1.92 2.35 2.33
N THR A 185 -1.79 1.05 2.07
CA THR A 185 -1.76 0.02 3.09
C THR A 185 -0.50 -0.83 2.96
N GLN A 186 0.16 -1.14 4.08
CA GLN A 186 1.26 -2.10 4.12
C GLN A 186 0.75 -3.54 3.99
N PHE A 187 -0.45 -3.80 4.51
CA PHE A 187 -1.12 -5.08 4.37
C PHE A 187 -1.78 -5.23 3.00
N HIS A 188 -2.21 -6.44 2.69
CA HIS A 188 -2.85 -6.83 1.45
C HIS A 188 -4.39 -6.90 1.62
N PRO A 189 -5.17 -5.88 1.21
CA PRO A 189 -6.63 -5.95 1.27
C PRO A 189 -7.18 -7.16 0.51
N GLU A 190 -6.61 -7.47 -0.66
CA GLU A 190 -7.02 -8.60 -1.51
C GLU A 190 -6.81 -9.98 -0.87
N LYS A 191 -6.05 -10.04 0.25
CA LYS A 191 -5.81 -11.25 1.05
C LYS A 191 -6.46 -11.19 2.44
N SER A 192 -7.16 -10.10 2.77
CA SER A 192 -7.69 -9.82 4.11
C SER A 192 -9.18 -10.16 4.26
N GLN A 193 -9.67 -11.13 3.51
CA GLN A 193 -11.05 -11.64 3.59
C GLN A 193 -12.11 -10.52 3.55
N ASP A 194 -13.12 -10.56 4.42
CA ASP A 194 -14.24 -9.61 4.40
C ASP A 194 -13.82 -8.18 4.75
N VAL A 195 -12.85 -8.02 5.67
CA VAL A 195 -12.25 -6.72 5.99
C VAL A 195 -11.60 -6.11 4.74
N GLY A 196 -10.82 -6.91 4.03
CA GLY A 196 -10.18 -6.47 2.79
C GLY A 196 -11.18 -6.15 1.68
N LEU A 197 -12.22 -6.95 1.52
CA LEU A 197 -13.30 -6.67 0.55
C LEU A 197 -14.03 -5.37 0.88
N ARG A 198 -14.26 -5.09 2.18
CA ARG A 198 -14.85 -3.81 2.61
C ARG A 198 -13.94 -2.64 2.23
N ILE A 199 -12.63 -2.74 2.46
CA ILE A 199 -11.64 -1.73 2.06
C ILE A 199 -11.70 -1.46 0.56
N LEU A 200 -11.66 -2.51 -0.27
CA LEU A 200 -11.75 -2.38 -1.73
C LEU A 200 -13.07 -1.77 -2.17
N LYS A 201 -14.20 -2.13 -1.50
CA LYS A 201 -15.52 -1.55 -1.77
C LYS A 201 -15.56 -0.07 -1.44
N ASN A 202 -15.01 0.33 -0.31
CA ASN A 202 -14.92 1.74 0.08
C ASN A 202 -14.09 2.52 -0.94
N PHE A 203 -12.92 2.01 -1.35
CA PHE A 203 -12.12 2.63 -2.41
C PHE A 203 -12.88 2.77 -3.73
N ALA A 204 -13.63 1.75 -4.13
CA ALA A 204 -14.44 1.82 -5.34
C ALA A 204 -15.54 2.89 -5.26
N GLY A 205 -16.03 3.20 -4.06
CA GLY A 205 -17.04 4.22 -3.79
C GLY A 205 -16.52 5.65 -3.66
N MET A 206 -15.21 5.85 -3.46
CA MET A 206 -14.59 7.21 -3.39
C MET A 206 -14.67 7.92 -4.78
#